data_96ee4acb0f2f3ba0dc123306cf51ef20
#
_entry.id   96ee4acb0f2f3ba0dc123306cf51ef20
#
_cell.length_a   1.000
_cell.length_b   1.000
_cell.length_c   1.000
_cell.angle_alpha   90.00
_cell.angle_beta   90.00
_cell.angle_gamma   90.00
#
_symmetry.space_group_name_H-M   'P 1'
#
loop_
_entity.id
_entity.type
_entity.pdbx_description
1 polymer ?
#
loop_
_entity_poly.entity_id
_entity_poly.type
_entity_poly.pdbx_seq_one_letter_code
_entity_poly.pdbx_strand_id
1 'polypeptide(L)' 'MLTIAPTDTTPRELAHRRSCGIDVRLLWDPASDRLTVEARDEADGTLVVVAVGAAPPLHVFDHPYAYAA' A
#
# COMPACT_ATOMS: atom_id res chain seq x y z
N MET A 1 6.50 24.74 19.37
CA MET A 1 6.28 24.34 19.01
C MET A 1 5.83 23.81 18.26
N LEU A 2 5.91 23.57 18.00
CA LEU A 2 5.63 23.15 17.47
C LEU A 2 5.28 22.50 16.74
N THR A 3 5.12 22.18 16.40
CA THR A 3 4.82 21.60 15.93
C THR A 3 4.48 21.18 15.00
N ILE A 4 4.46 21.12 14.74
CA ILE A 4 4.15 20.83 13.79
C ILE A 4 3.97 19.77 13.02
N ALA A 5 4.31 18.92 13.00
CA ALA A 5 4.20 17.67 12.43
C ALA A 5 2.89 17.24 11.85
N PRO A 6 1.83 17.65 12.32
CA PRO A 6 0.54 17.17 11.82
C PRO A 6 0.37 17.30 10.32
N THR A 7 1.23 18.05 9.70
CA THR A 7 1.15 18.20 8.27
C THR A 7 1.82 17.06 7.51
N ASP A 8 2.27 16.03 8.20
CA ASP A 8 2.84 14.89 7.53
C ASP A 8 1.77 14.14 6.77
N THR A 9 1.83 14.23 5.44
CA THR A 9 0.90 13.54 4.54
C THR A 9 1.52 12.29 3.94
N THR A 10 2.68 11.88 4.44
CA THR A 10 3.33 10.68 3.96
C THR A 10 2.43 9.47 4.22
N PRO A 11 2.19 8.61 3.22
CA PRO A 11 1.43 7.39 3.43
C PRO A 11 2.03 6.54 4.54
N ARG A 12 1.17 5.97 5.37
CA ARG A 12 1.58 5.14 6.49
C ARG A 12 1.42 3.68 6.15
N GLU A 13 2.44 2.91 6.45
CA GLU A 13 2.40 1.47 6.25
C GLU A 13 1.60 0.84 7.38
N LEU A 14 0.47 0.23 7.03
CA LEU A 14 -0.39 -0.45 7.99
C LEU A 14 -0.08 -1.94 8.08
N ALA A 15 0.39 -2.53 6.99
CA ALA A 15 0.75 -3.93 6.95
C ALA A 15 1.81 -4.15 5.88
N HIS A 16 2.64 -5.15 6.08
CA HIS A 16 3.73 -5.47 5.17
C HIS A 16 3.96 -6.98 5.21
N ARG A 17 4.11 -7.57 4.04
CA ARG A 17 4.53 -8.97 3.94
C ARG A 17 5.48 -9.13 2.77
N ARG A 18 6.29 -10.16 2.84
CA ARG A 18 7.22 -10.50 1.78
C ARG A 18 7.24 -12.01 1.64
N SER A 19 6.95 -12.49 0.44
CA SER A 19 6.98 -13.91 0.15
C SER A 19 7.23 -14.14 -1.32
N CYS A 20 7.98 -15.18 -1.64
CA CYS A 20 8.27 -15.57 -3.02
C CYS A 20 8.84 -14.42 -3.87
N GLY A 21 9.65 -13.55 -3.27
CA GLY A 21 10.27 -12.43 -3.97
C GLY A 21 9.32 -11.26 -4.27
N ILE A 22 8.14 -11.27 -3.68
CA ILE A 22 7.17 -10.18 -3.81
C ILE A 22 7.04 -9.48 -2.47
N ASP A 23 7.22 -8.16 -2.49
CA ASP A 23 7.10 -7.30 -1.31
C ASP A 23 5.78 -6.55 -1.42
N VAL A 24 4.86 -6.78 -0.48
CA VAL A 24 3.51 -6.19 -0.52
C VAL A 24 3.31 -5.31 0.70
N ARG A 25 2.81 -4.10 0.48
CA ARG A 25 2.53 -3.14 1.54
C ARG A 25 1.13 -2.60 1.41
N LEU A 26 0.44 -2.50 2.54
CA LEU A 26 -0.83 -1.81 2.64
C LEU A 26 -0.55 -0.43 3.22
N LEU A 27 -0.90 0.60 2.48
CA LEU A 27 -0.61 1.98 2.83
C LEU A 27 -1.89 2.77 3.02
N TRP A 28 -1.87 3.67 3.98
CA TRP A 28 -2.96 4.61 4.25
C TRP A 28 -2.44 6.03 4.09
N ASP A 29 -3.16 6.81 3.26
CA ASP A 29 -2.84 8.21 3.05
C ASP A 29 -3.75 9.04 3.96
N PRO A 30 -3.19 9.68 5.00
CA PRO A 30 -3.99 10.47 5.94
C PRO A 30 -4.60 11.72 5.30
N ALA A 31 -4.01 12.23 4.24
CA ALA A 31 -4.52 13.43 3.59
C ALA A 31 -5.82 13.17 2.84
N SER A 32 -5.95 11.99 2.23
CA SER A 32 -7.13 11.63 1.41
C SER A 32 -7.97 10.54 2.06
N ASP A 33 -7.50 9.95 3.15
CA ASP A 33 -8.13 8.80 3.81
C ASP A 33 -8.31 7.63 2.84
N ARG A 34 -7.32 7.40 1.99
CA ARG A 34 -7.35 6.34 0.99
C ARG A 34 -6.37 5.25 1.34
N LEU A 35 -6.76 4.03 1.01
CA LEU A 35 -5.91 2.86 1.15
C LEU A 35 -5.38 2.44 -0.21
N THR A 36 -4.12 2.05 -0.23
CA THR A 36 -3.43 1.61 -1.44
C THR A 36 -2.62 0.37 -1.10
N VAL A 37 -2.55 -0.56 -2.02
CA VAL A 37 -1.66 -1.72 -1.90
C VAL A 37 -0.58 -1.59 -2.96
N GLU A 38 0.68 -1.69 -2.53
CA GLU A 38 1.82 -1.73 -3.43
C GLU A 38 2.44 -3.11 -3.40
N ALA A 39 2.66 -3.67 -4.57
CA ALA A 39 3.34 -4.96 -4.71
C ALA A 39 4.56 -4.77 -5.62
N ARG A 40 5.73 -5.06 -5.08
CA ARG A 40 6.98 -4.98 -5.84
C ARG A 40 7.53 -6.36 -6.06
N ASP A 41 7.77 -6.70 -7.33
CA ASP A 41 8.49 -7.90 -7.70
C ASP A 41 9.98 -7.59 -7.65
N GLU A 42 10.68 -8.24 -6.73
CA GLU A 42 12.10 -7.96 -6.52
C GLU A 42 12.99 -8.51 -7.62
N ALA A 43 12.49 -9.47 -8.41
CA ALA A 43 13.28 -10.05 -9.48
C ALA A 43 13.51 -9.08 -10.63
N ASP A 44 12.51 -8.26 -10.96
CA ASP A 44 12.60 -7.32 -12.09
C ASP A 44 12.32 -5.87 -11.68
N GLY A 45 12.00 -5.62 -10.40
CA GLY A 45 11.73 -4.28 -9.91
C GLY A 45 10.36 -3.73 -10.30
N THR A 46 9.49 -4.54 -10.88
CA THR A 46 8.14 -4.09 -11.26
C THR A 46 7.35 -3.71 -10.02
N LEU A 47 6.70 -2.55 -10.07
CA LEU A 47 5.83 -2.07 -9.00
C LEU A 47 4.41 -1.98 -9.50
N VAL A 48 3.49 -2.61 -8.77
CA VAL A 48 2.06 -2.54 -9.02
C VAL A 48 1.43 -1.76 -7.87
N VAL A 49 0.60 -0.79 -8.19
CA VAL A 49 -0.09 0.03 -7.20
C VAL A 49 -1.59 -0.10 -7.42
N VAL A 50 -2.30 -0.54 -6.38
CA VAL A 50 -3.75 -0.79 -6.46
C VAL A 50 -4.45 0.12 -5.46
N ALA A 51 -5.37 0.95 -5.94
CA ALA A 51 -6.26 1.70 -5.06
C ALA A 51 -7.32 0.74 -4.54
N VAL A 52 -7.44 0.64 -3.21
CA VAL A 52 -8.32 -0.36 -2.60
C VAL A 52 -9.79 -0.09 -2.91
N GLY A 53 -10.21 1.18 -2.84
CA GLY A 53 -11.59 1.53 -3.12
C GLY A 53 -12.57 0.83 -2.20
N ALA A 54 -13.60 0.23 -2.76
CA ALA A 54 -14.63 -0.48 -2.02
C ALA A 54 -14.28 -1.93 -1.69
N ALA A 55 -13.18 -2.45 -2.22
CA ALA A 55 -12.77 -3.83 -1.96
C ALA A 55 -12.28 -3.98 -0.52
N PRO A 56 -12.40 -5.19 0.07
CA PRO A 56 -11.83 -5.43 1.39
C PRO A 56 -10.31 -5.22 1.37
N PRO A 57 -9.76 -4.37 2.23
CA PRO A 57 -8.33 -4.05 2.19
C PRO A 57 -7.42 -5.26 2.32
N LEU A 58 -7.73 -6.18 3.23
CA LEU A 58 -6.89 -7.36 3.42
C LEU A 58 -6.95 -8.31 2.24
N HIS A 59 -8.07 -8.37 1.54
CA HIS A 59 -8.17 -9.19 0.35
C HIS A 59 -7.29 -8.64 -0.77
N VAL A 60 -7.27 -7.33 -0.95
CA VAL A 60 -6.38 -6.70 -1.92
C VAL A 60 -4.92 -6.91 -1.52
N PHE A 61 -4.63 -6.80 -0.22
CA PHE A 61 -3.29 -7.02 0.30
C PHE A 61 -2.81 -8.46 0.06
N ASP A 62 -3.70 -9.44 0.21
CA ASP A 62 -3.35 -10.84 -0.01
C ASP A 62 -3.29 -11.21 -1.50
N HIS A 63 -4.03 -10.51 -2.34
CA HIS A 63 -4.16 -10.83 -3.77
C HIS A 63 -4.04 -9.57 -4.64
N PRO A 64 -2.92 -8.83 -4.54
CA PRO A 64 -2.82 -7.54 -5.24
C PRO A 64 -2.92 -7.68 -6.76
N TYR A 65 -2.39 -8.75 -7.32
CA TYR A 65 -2.40 -8.92 -8.77
C TYR A 65 -3.80 -9.22 -9.32
N ALA A 66 -4.70 -9.70 -8.48
CA ALA A 66 -6.09 -9.92 -8.91
C ALA A 66 -6.81 -8.59 -9.17
N TYR A 67 -6.33 -7.51 -8.57
CA TYR A 67 -6.93 -6.18 -8.69
C TYR A 67 -6.14 -5.25 -9.61
N ALA A 68 -5.01 -5.70 -10.12
CA ALA A 68 -4.09 -4.87 -10.88
C ALA A 68 -4.40 -4.79 -12.37
N ALA A 69 -5.42 -5.45 -12.82
CA ALA A 69 -5.78 -5.54 -14.24
C ALA A 69 -6.16 -4.18 -14.84
#